data_4204f72ce0eb4662355541c921f0b8d6
#
_entry.id   4204f72ce0eb4662355541c921f0b8d6
#
_cell.length_a   1.000
_cell.length_b   1.000
_cell.length_c   1.000
_cell.angle_alpha   90.00
_cell.angle_beta   90.00
_cell.angle_gamma   90.00
#
_symmetry.space_group_name_H-M   'P 1'
#
loop_
_entity.id
_entity.type
_entity.pdbx_description
1 polymer ?
#
loop_
_entity_poly.entity_id
_entity_poly.type
_entity_poly.pdbx_seq_one_letter_code
_entity_poly.pdbx_strand_id
1 'polypeptide(L)'
;FTIFQFIQAPTGFIPQQDQGYLINIIQLPPGASLARTDEVARKVTKMVLDTPGIAHAVPIVGLDGATFTTAPNASVVFTPLDDFAERAEKGQSAQALIAGLNKQFAGIQEAFVISVSPPPVRGIGTTGGFKMEVQDVHGGEPAQLEAVAMSVMAQANQTPGLAGVFTTFSTKTPKVYADIDRVRAEMLGVNTDDVFSTLEVYLGSQYVNDFNFLGRTYRVTAQADGNFRQDLHAIGQLKTRNAKGQMVPLSSVASFRDITGPYRVEHFN
;
A
#
# COMPACT_ATOMS: atom_id res chain seq x y z
N PHE A 1 -48.61 15.63 -0.53
CA PHE A 1 -47.30 16.08 -0.02
C PHE A 1 -46.37 14.90 0.24
N THR A 2 -46.79 13.90 1.00
CA THR A 2 -45.96 12.72 1.38
C THR A 2 -45.51 11.92 0.16
N ILE A 3 -46.40 11.64 -0.81
CA ILE A 3 -46.05 10.91 -2.06
C ILE A 3 -44.99 11.70 -2.85
N PHE A 4 -45.13 13.01 -2.95
CA PHE A 4 -44.18 13.88 -3.64
C PHE A 4 -42.80 13.84 -2.98
N GLN A 5 -42.74 13.89 -1.65
CA GLN A 5 -41.48 13.77 -0.89
C GLN A 5 -40.82 12.38 -1.07
N PHE A 6 -41.66 11.32 -1.13
CA PHE A 6 -41.16 9.96 -1.31
C PHE A 6 -40.55 9.74 -2.71
N ILE A 7 -41.12 10.39 -3.76
CA ILE A 7 -40.56 10.33 -5.12
C ILE A 7 -39.27 11.11 -5.25
N GLN A 8 -39.09 12.19 -4.46
CA GLN A 8 -37.86 12.98 -4.46
C GLN A 8 -36.76 12.45 -3.55
N ALA A 9 -37.09 11.52 -2.64
CA ALA A 9 -36.09 10.94 -1.76
C ALA A 9 -35.03 10.16 -2.57
N PRO A 10 -33.74 10.36 -2.34
CA PRO A 10 -32.68 9.59 -2.98
C PRO A 10 -32.88 8.10 -2.71
N THR A 11 -33.05 7.30 -3.76
CA THR A 11 -33.17 5.85 -3.64
C THR A 11 -31.78 5.21 -3.70
N GLY A 12 -31.49 4.29 -2.79
CA GLY A 12 -30.24 3.55 -2.78
C GLY A 12 -30.24 2.54 -1.64
N PHE A 13 -29.40 1.51 -1.75
CA PHE A 13 -29.27 0.51 -0.69
C PHE A 13 -28.76 1.14 0.62
N ILE A 14 -27.74 1.99 0.51
CA ILE A 14 -27.24 2.81 1.63
C ILE A 14 -26.80 4.14 1.03
N PRO A 15 -27.47 5.27 1.39
CA PRO A 15 -27.06 6.57 0.88
C PRO A 15 -25.69 6.96 1.45
N GLN A 16 -24.89 7.66 0.64
CA GLN A 16 -23.64 8.22 1.13
C GLN A 16 -23.90 9.29 2.18
N GLN A 17 -23.24 9.13 3.31
CA GLN A 17 -23.35 10.05 4.44
C GLN A 17 -22.02 10.76 4.66
N ASP A 18 -22.08 12.02 5.07
CA ASP A 18 -20.93 12.72 5.62
C ASP A 18 -20.65 12.16 7.02
N GLN A 19 -19.53 11.44 7.17
CA GLN A 19 -19.13 10.82 8.43
C GLN A 19 -18.19 11.68 9.26
N GLY A 20 -17.95 12.93 8.84
CA GLY A 20 -17.05 13.85 9.54
C GLY A 20 -15.57 13.59 9.32
N TYR A 21 -15.20 12.71 8.39
CA TYR A 21 -13.79 12.50 8.00
C TYR A 21 -13.67 12.04 6.55
N LEU A 22 -12.48 12.25 5.98
CA LEU A 22 -12.10 11.77 4.64
C LEU A 22 -10.90 10.84 4.73
N ILE A 23 -10.71 10.05 3.68
CA ILE A 23 -9.54 9.18 3.51
C ILE A 23 -8.80 9.64 2.25
N ASN A 24 -7.54 10.06 2.40
CA ASN A 24 -6.71 10.39 1.25
C ASN A 24 -5.72 9.24 1.02
N ILE A 25 -5.80 8.62 -0.13
CA ILE A 25 -4.97 7.50 -0.55
C ILE A 25 -3.83 8.05 -1.38
N ILE A 26 -2.60 7.69 -1.04
CA ILE A 26 -1.38 8.09 -1.71
C ILE A 26 -0.68 6.84 -2.21
N GLN A 27 -0.44 6.74 -3.51
CA GLN A 27 0.21 5.62 -4.16
C GLN A 27 1.35 6.11 -5.04
N LEU A 28 2.59 5.82 -4.64
CA LEU A 28 3.78 6.08 -5.43
C LEU A 28 4.03 4.95 -6.44
N PRO A 29 4.87 5.19 -7.46
CA PRO A 29 5.28 4.15 -8.39
C PRO A 29 5.90 2.93 -7.66
N PRO A 30 5.76 1.73 -8.23
CA PRO A 30 6.37 0.53 -7.68
C PRO A 30 7.88 0.71 -7.44
N GLY A 31 8.37 0.24 -6.30
CA GLY A 31 9.79 0.39 -5.91
C GLY A 31 10.14 1.70 -5.21
N ALA A 32 9.20 2.61 -5.02
CA ALA A 32 9.47 3.79 -4.20
C ALA A 32 9.76 3.39 -2.74
N SER A 33 10.78 4.02 -2.17
CA SER A 33 11.18 3.78 -0.78
C SER A 33 10.19 4.41 0.21
N LEU A 34 10.15 3.89 1.44
CA LEU A 34 9.34 4.45 2.51
C LEU A 34 9.69 5.92 2.79
N ALA A 35 10.97 6.30 2.70
CA ALA A 35 11.41 7.68 2.90
C ALA A 35 10.82 8.61 1.83
N ARG A 36 10.82 8.20 0.55
CA ARG A 36 10.19 8.97 -0.52
C ARG A 36 8.68 9.07 -0.36
N THR A 37 8.06 8.01 0.12
CA THR A 37 6.62 8.00 0.42
C THR A 37 6.30 8.97 1.57
N ASP A 38 7.14 9.02 2.60
CA ASP A 38 6.99 9.97 3.72
C ASP A 38 7.08 11.44 3.24
N GLU A 39 8.02 11.76 2.36
CA GLU A 39 8.13 13.11 1.78
C GLU A 39 6.84 13.53 1.05
N VAL A 40 6.28 12.66 0.20
CA VAL A 40 5.04 12.93 -0.51
C VAL A 40 3.86 12.99 0.47
N ALA A 41 3.81 12.09 1.47
CA ALA A 41 2.78 12.10 2.48
C ALA A 41 2.77 13.40 3.30
N ARG A 42 3.94 13.94 3.66
CA ARG A 42 4.07 15.27 4.32
C ARG A 42 3.56 16.40 3.44
N LYS A 43 3.88 16.37 2.13
CA LYS A 43 3.39 17.36 1.16
C LYS A 43 1.86 17.33 1.08
N VAL A 44 1.27 16.14 0.94
CA VAL A 44 -0.18 15.94 0.91
C VAL A 44 -0.82 16.37 2.23
N THR A 45 -0.24 15.97 3.37
CA THR A 45 -0.75 16.34 4.71
C THR A 45 -0.81 17.86 4.88
N LYS A 46 0.21 18.58 4.42
CA LYS A 46 0.20 20.04 4.45
C LYS A 46 -0.92 20.63 3.58
N MET A 47 -1.06 20.14 2.32
CA MET A 47 -2.13 20.60 1.43
C MET A 47 -3.52 20.37 2.03
N VAL A 48 -3.71 19.22 2.69
CA VAL A 48 -4.94 18.87 3.39
C VAL A 48 -5.21 19.85 4.54
N LEU A 49 -4.22 20.08 5.42
CA LEU A 49 -4.36 20.99 6.56
C LEU A 49 -4.57 22.46 6.16
N ASP A 50 -4.03 22.87 5.01
CA ASP A 50 -4.23 24.22 4.47
C ASP A 50 -5.64 24.40 3.83
N THR A 51 -6.45 23.34 3.76
CA THR A 51 -7.80 23.36 3.17
C THR A 51 -8.84 23.70 4.23
N PRO A 52 -9.60 24.82 4.10
CA PRO A 52 -10.65 25.19 5.07
C PRO A 52 -11.74 24.14 5.19
N GLY A 53 -12.16 23.82 6.39
CA GLY A 53 -13.15 22.77 6.72
C GLY A 53 -12.51 21.47 7.18
N ILE A 54 -11.17 21.45 7.33
CA ILE A 54 -10.41 20.30 7.82
C ILE A 54 -9.81 20.62 9.18
N ALA A 55 -10.17 19.82 10.19
CA ALA A 55 -9.70 20.00 11.55
C ALA A 55 -8.30 19.40 11.77
N HIS A 56 -8.07 18.18 11.26
CA HIS A 56 -6.82 17.44 11.48
C HIS A 56 -6.46 16.59 10.28
N ALA A 57 -5.17 16.16 10.22
CA ALA A 57 -4.70 15.18 9.26
C ALA A 57 -3.75 14.20 9.95
N VAL A 58 -4.01 12.90 9.81
CA VAL A 58 -3.22 11.82 10.44
C VAL A 58 -2.64 10.94 9.33
N PRO A 59 -1.38 11.15 8.92
CA PRO A 59 -0.72 10.31 7.93
C PRO A 59 -0.27 8.98 8.54
N ILE A 60 -0.47 7.88 7.81
CA ILE A 60 0.08 6.57 8.11
C ILE A 60 0.89 6.14 6.89
N VAL A 61 2.20 6.34 6.98
CA VAL A 61 3.14 6.01 5.90
C VAL A 61 3.42 4.51 5.91
N GLY A 62 3.42 3.89 4.73
CA GLY A 62 3.60 2.44 4.60
C GLY A 62 2.31 1.64 4.68
N LEU A 63 1.14 2.29 4.69
CA LEU A 63 -0.17 1.65 4.64
C LEU A 63 -0.81 1.89 3.26
N ASP A 64 -1.19 0.82 2.56
CA ASP A 64 -2.00 0.89 1.35
C ASP A 64 -3.48 1.11 1.72
N GLY A 65 -4.04 2.22 1.28
CA GLY A 65 -5.41 2.62 1.61
C GLY A 65 -6.51 1.81 0.91
N ALA A 66 -6.18 1.12 -0.17
CA ALA A 66 -7.13 0.28 -0.90
C ALA A 66 -7.26 -1.12 -0.27
N THR A 67 -6.14 -1.69 0.19
CA THR A 67 -6.08 -3.06 0.71
C THR A 67 -5.91 -3.13 2.23
N PHE A 68 -5.58 -2.02 2.89
CA PHE A 68 -5.20 -1.93 4.32
C PHE A 68 -4.02 -2.84 4.69
N THR A 69 -3.09 -3.02 3.77
CA THR A 69 -1.88 -3.81 3.96
C THR A 69 -0.64 -2.93 3.93
N THR A 70 0.47 -3.43 4.48
CA THR A 70 1.74 -2.69 4.43
C THR A 70 2.33 -2.69 3.03
N ALA A 71 2.71 -1.49 2.54
CA ALA A 71 3.40 -1.30 1.28
C ALA A 71 4.31 -0.05 1.37
N PRO A 72 5.62 -0.14 1.10
CA PRO A 72 6.56 0.97 1.27
C PRO A 72 6.26 2.16 0.36
N ASN A 73 5.61 1.95 -0.77
CA ASN A 73 5.23 2.95 -1.76
C ASN A 73 3.79 3.47 -1.60
N ALA A 74 3.15 3.22 -0.46
CA ALA A 74 1.79 3.66 -0.19
C ALA A 74 1.67 4.40 1.15
N SER A 75 0.71 5.31 1.24
CA SER A 75 0.36 6.01 2.47
C SER A 75 -1.12 6.36 2.47
N VAL A 76 -1.68 6.49 3.66
CA VAL A 76 -3.05 6.97 3.88
C VAL A 76 -3.02 8.16 4.81
N VAL A 77 -3.80 9.19 4.50
CA VAL A 77 -4.02 10.30 5.42
C VAL A 77 -5.50 10.32 5.84
N PHE A 78 -5.76 10.00 7.08
CA PHE A 78 -7.09 10.17 7.68
C PHE A 78 -7.29 11.63 8.05
N THR A 79 -8.39 12.20 7.61
CA THR A 79 -8.64 13.63 7.68
C THR A 79 -9.98 13.92 8.36
N PRO A 80 -10.00 14.02 9.69
CA PRO A 80 -11.15 14.56 10.41
C PRO A 80 -11.50 15.98 9.93
N LEU A 81 -12.78 16.23 9.72
CA LEU A 81 -13.32 17.51 9.28
C LEU A 81 -13.76 18.36 10.47
N ASP A 82 -13.92 19.66 10.25
CA ASP A 82 -14.54 20.56 11.21
C ASP A 82 -15.98 20.15 11.54
N ASP A 83 -16.56 20.72 12.57
CA ASP A 83 -17.93 20.44 12.98
C ASP A 83 -18.94 20.62 11.84
N PHE A 84 -19.96 19.75 11.80
CA PHE A 84 -20.97 19.75 10.74
C PHE A 84 -21.69 21.10 10.61
N ALA A 85 -22.01 21.78 11.75
CA ALA A 85 -22.70 23.02 11.74
C ALA A 85 -21.85 24.12 11.09
N GLU A 86 -20.57 24.22 11.46
CA GLU A 86 -19.65 25.20 10.89
C GLU A 86 -19.43 25.01 9.39
N ARG A 87 -19.31 23.76 8.95
CA ARG A 87 -19.13 23.43 7.54
C ARG A 87 -20.37 23.67 6.70
N ALA A 88 -21.55 23.41 7.28
CA ALA A 88 -22.84 23.64 6.61
C ALA A 88 -23.05 25.13 6.28
N GLU A 89 -22.75 26.02 7.21
CA GLU A 89 -22.86 27.48 6.99
C GLU A 89 -21.92 27.98 5.88
N LYS A 90 -20.75 27.31 5.70
CA LYS A 90 -19.74 27.68 4.72
C LYS A 90 -19.86 26.90 3.39
N GLY A 91 -20.87 26.04 3.23
CA GLY A 91 -21.05 25.19 2.05
C GLY A 91 -19.95 24.13 1.86
N GLN A 92 -19.26 23.76 2.93
CA GLN A 92 -18.14 22.81 2.95
C GLN A 92 -18.63 21.38 3.21
N SER A 93 -19.48 20.83 2.34
CA SER A 93 -19.87 19.42 2.42
C SER A 93 -18.68 18.51 2.16
N ALA A 94 -18.72 17.27 2.66
CA ALA A 94 -17.65 16.28 2.40
C ALA A 94 -17.39 16.12 0.90
N GLN A 95 -18.43 16.12 0.06
CA GLN A 95 -18.30 16.01 -1.39
C GLN A 95 -17.60 17.24 -2.00
N ALA A 96 -17.91 18.45 -1.53
CA ALA A 96 -17.24 19.67 -1.99
C ALA A 96 -15.75 19.66 -1.61
N LEU A 97 -15.42 19.22 -0.40
CA LEU A 97 -14.04 19.07 0.07
C LEU A 97 -13.27 18.03 -0.74
N ILE A 98 -13.88 16.85 -1.02
CA ILE A 98 -13.30 15.81 -1.86
C ILE A 98 -12.99 16.34 -3.26
N ALA A 99 -13.95 17.04 -3.88
CA ALA A 99 -13.75 17.61 -5.22
C ALA A 99 -12.62 18.65 -5.23
N GLY A 100 -12.56 19.52 -4.21
CA GLY A 100 -11.52 20.51 -4.04
C GLY A 100 -10.13 19.91 -3.85
N LEU A 101 -10.02 18.92 -2.95
CA LEU A 101 -8.77 18.19 -2.70
C LEU A 101 -8.30 17.44 -3.93
N ASN A 102 -9.18 16.71 -4.62
CA ASN A 102 -8.80 15.96 -5.84
C ASN A 102 -8.31 16.88 -6.95
N LYS A 103 -8.87 18.10 -7.05
CA LYS A 103 -8.35 19.11 -7.98
C LYS A 103 -6.94 19.59 -7.60
N GLN A 104 -6.66 19.77 -6.31
CA GLN A 104 -5.33 20.12 -5.83
C GLN A 104 -4.34 18.97 -6.03
N PHE A 105 -4.76 17.75 -5.73
CA PHE A 105 -3.92 16.55 -5.85
C PHE A 105 -3.53 16.21 -7.29
N ALA A 106 -4.33 16.62 -8.27
CA ALA A 106 -4.00 16.46 -9.70
C ALA A 106 -2.67 17.17 -10.10
N GLY A 107 -2.19 18.12 -9.29
CA GLY A 107 -0.89 18.76 -9.48
C GLY A 107 0.30 17.96 -8.93
N ILE A 108 0.08 16.84 -8.24
CA ILE A 108 1.14 15.99 -7.70
C ILE A 108 1.55 14.99 -8.78
N GLN A 109 2.78 15.11 -9.28
CA GLN A 109 3.30 14.24 -10.34
C GLN A 109 4.04 13.02 -9.79
N GLU A 110 4.48 13.07 -8.54
CA GLU A 110 5.29 12.05 -7.89
C GLU A 110 4.48 10.81 -7.45
N ALA A 111 3.16 10.97 -7.32
CA ALA A 111 2.26 9.93 -6.82
C ALA A 111 0.84 10.09 -7.38
N PHE A 112 0.11 8.99 -7.45
CA PHE A 112 -1.33 9.03 -7.56
C PHE A 112 -1.91 9.34 -6.18
N VAL A 113 -2.68 10.43 -6.08
CA VAL A 113 -3.31 10.86 -4.82
C VAL A 113 -4.79 11.10 -5.07
N ILE A 114 -5.63 10.50 -4.24
CA ILE A 114 -7.09 10.65 -4.33
C ILE A 114 -7.71 10.78 -2.94
N SER A 115 -8.65 11.71 -2.80
CA SER A 115 -9.51 11.85 -1.63
C SER A 115 -10.84 11.12 -1.87
N VAL A 116 -11.27 10.32 -0.90
CA VAL A 116 -12.50 9.53 -0.98
C VAL A 116 -13.28 9.61 0.33
N SER A 117 -14.59 9.41 0.25
CA SER A 117 -15.42 9.22 1.45
C SER A 117 -15.13 7.85 2.08
N PRO A 118 -15.18 7.73 3.40
CA PRO A 118 -15.19 6.43 4.05
C PRO A 118 -16.42 5.61 3.63
N PRO A 119 -16.38 4.26 3.75
CA PRO A 119 -17.52 3.42 3.44
C PRO A 119 -18.69 3.75 4.37
N PRO A 120 -19.94 3.79 3.89
CA PRO A 120 -21.10 4.10 4.72
C PRO A 120 -21.33 3.09 5.84
N VAL A 121 -20.88 1.86 5.66
CA VAL A 121 -20.93 0.79 6.66
C VAL A 121 -19.56 0.12 6.76
N ARG A 122 -19.00 0.08 7.96
CA ARG A 122 -17.73 -0.61 8.22
C ARG A 122 -17.87 -2.12 7.92
N GLY A 123 -16.93 -2.64 7.14
CA GLY A 123 -16.89 -4.07 6.78
C GLY A 123 -17.56 -4.42 5.43
N ILE A 124 -18.34 -3.52 4.82
CA ILE A 124 -18.93 -3.77 3.50
C ILE A 124 -18.04 -3.24 2.35
N GLY A 125 -17.03 -2.43 2.66
CA GLY A 125 -16.09 -1.90 1.69
C GLY A 125 -14.98 -1.12 2.38
N THR A 126 -13.98 -0.69 1.62
CA THR A 126 -12.85 0.10 2.12
C THR A 126 -13.04 1.60 1.88
N THR A 127 -13.87 1.96 0.91
CA THR A 127 -14.18 3.35 0.53
C THR A 127 -15.64 3.44 0.09
N GLY A 128 -16.18 4.66 -0.03
CA GLY A 128 -17.48 4.89 -0.66
C GLY A 128 -17.40 4.54 -2.16
N GLY A 129 -18.38 3.79 -2.67
CA GLY A 129 -18.43 3.33 -4.05
C GLY A 129 -18.61 1.82 -4.17
N PHE A 130 -18.02 1.20 -5.19
CA PHE A 130 -18.01 -0.26 -5.36
C PHE A 130 -16.59 -0.79 -5.46
N LYS A 131 -16.40 -2.05 -5.09
CA LYS A 131 -15.18 -2.82 -5.28
C LYS A 131 -15.48 -3.98 -6.21
N MET A 132 -14.64 -4.18 -7.21
CA MET A 132 -14.72 -5.29 -8.14
C MET A 132 -13.40 -6.07 -8.14
N GLU A 133 -13.48 -7.38 -8.07
CA GLU A 133 -12.34 -8.28 -8.18
C GLU A 133 -12.23 -8.81 -9.61
N VAL A 134 -11.04 -8.69 -10.21
CA VAL A 134 -10.71 -9.31 -11.50
C VAL A 134 -9.81 -10.49 -11.21
N GLN A 135 -10.29 -11.69 -11.48
CA GLN A 135 -9.57 -12.93 -11.15
C GLN A 135 -9.10 -13.64 -12.41
N ASP A 136 -7.92 -14.20 -12.37
CA ASP A 136 -7.47 -15.22 -13.30
C ASP A 136 -7.71 -16.61 -12.69
N VAL A 137 -8.64 -17.36 -13.28
CA VAL A 137 -9.01 -18.71 -12.84
C VAL A 137 -8.21 -19.82 -13.53
N HIS A 138 -7.34 -19.47 -14.49
CA HIS A 138 -6.60 -20.43 -15.29
C HIS A 138 -5.10 -20.49 -14.94
N GLY A 139 -4.63 -19.62 -14.03
CA GLY A 139 -3.22 -19.58 -13.63
C GLY A 139 -2.29 -19.03 -14.70
N GLY A 140 -2.74 -18.01 -15.44
CA GLY A 140 -1.96 -17.30 -16.43
C GLY A 140 -0.90 -16.38 -15.82
N GLU A 141 -0.21 -15.66 -16.69
CA GLU A 141 0.84 -14.72 -16.27
C GLU A 141 0.25 -13.48 -15.58
N PRO A 142 0.78 -13.04 -14.43
CA PRO A 142 0.29 -11.85 -13.72
C PRO A 142 0.23 -10.57 -14.58
N ALA A 143 1.13 -10.45 -15.58
CA ALA A 143 1.13 -9.32 -16.51
C ALA A 143 -0.13 -9.29 -17.41
N GLN A 144 -0.71 -10.43 -17.74
CA GLN A 144 -1.96 -10.49 -18.49
C GLN A 144 -3.13 -10.04 -17.63
N LEU A 145 -3.15 -10.42 -16.35
CA LEU A 145 -4.15 -9.95 -15.40
C LEU A 145 -4.07 -8.42 -15.21
N GLU A 146 -2.86 -7.86 -15.11
CA GLU A 146 -2.66 -6.41 -15.04
C GLU A 146 -3.22 -5.72 -16.30
N ALA A 147 -2.93 -6.23 -17.49
CA ALA A 147 -3.42 -5.66 -18.75
C ALA A 147 -4.97 -5.68 -18.82
N VAL A 148 -5.61 -6.77 -18.41
CA VAL A 148 -7.08 -6.88 -18.34
C VAL A 148 -7.65 -5.90 -17.33
N ALA A 149 -7.08 -5.83 -16.11
CA ALA A 149 -7.53 -4.90 -15.06
C ALA A 149 -7.43 -3.44 -15.53
N MET A 150 -6.34 -3.06 -16.20
CA MET A 150 -6.17 -1.73 -16.78
C MET A 150 -7.19 -1.43 -17.89
N SER A 151 -7.49 -2.41 -18.74
CA SER A 151 -8.52 -2.27 -19.79
C SER A 151 -9.91 -2.06 -19.18
N VAL A 152 -10.27 -2.85 -18.18
CA VAL A 152 -11.55 -2.72 -17.45
C VAL A 152 -11.64 -1.34 -16.79
N MET A 153 -10.57 -0.91 -16.10
CA MET A 153 -10.50 0.42 -15.49
C MET A 153 -10.69 1.55 -16.51
N ALA A 154 -10.03 1.46 -17.66
CA ALA A 154 -10.14 2.46 -18.72
C ALA A 154 -11.56 2.55 -19.28
N GLN A 155 -12.22 1.41 -19.53
CA GLN A 155 -13.60 1.35 -20.00
C GLN A 155 -14.59 1.85 -18.93
N ALA A 156 -14.38 1.48 -17.68
CA ALA A 156 -15.23 1.92 -16.58
C ALA A 156 -15.19 3.45 -16.41
N ASN A 157 -14.02 4.09 -16.51
CA ASN A 157 -13.91 5.55 -16.43
C ASN A 157 -14.53 6.29 -17.64
N GLN A 158 -14.84 5.59 -18.74
CA GLN A 158 -15.58 6.13 -19.89
C GLN A 158 -17.09 5.86 -19.80
N THR A 159 -17.52 5.04 -18.85
CA THR A 159 -18.93 4.65 -18.69
C THR A 159 -19.69 5.74 -17.94
N PRO A 160 -20.80 6.28 -18.49
CA PRO A 160 -21.60 7.28 -17.78
C PRO A 160 -22.09 6.75 -16.43
N GLY A 161 -21.94 7.58 -15.37
CA GLY A 161 -22.32 7.22 -14.01
C GLY A 161 -21.20 6.58 -13.19
N LEU A 162 -20.04 6.27 -13.78
CA LEU A 162 -18.85 5.82 -13.08
C LEU A 162 -17.79 6.92 -13.12
N ALA A 163 -17.08 7.09 -12.02
CA ALA A 163 -16.00 8.06 -11.92
C ALA A 163 -14.94 7.59 -10.91
N GLY A 164 -13.68 7.91 -11.18
CA GLY A 164 -12.58 7.64 -10.24
C GLY A 164 -12.28 6.15 -10.05
N VAL A 165 -12.54 5.31 -11.06
CA VAL A 165 -12.20 3.87 -11.01
C VAL A 165 -10.69 3.72 -11.14
N PHE A 166 -10.06 3.05 -10.20
CA PHE A 166 -8.62 2.84 -10.17
C PHE A 166 -8.26 1.43 -9.67
N THR A 167 -7.04 1.01 -9.95
CA THR A 167 -6.43 -0.20 -9.39
C THR A 167 -5.04 0.11 -8.85
N THR A 168 -4.65 -0.54 -7.77
CA THR A 168 -3.29 -0.49 -7.20
C THR A 168 -2.45 -1.71 -7.59
N PHE A 169 -3.04 -2.67 -8.31
CA PHE A 169 -2.34 -3.85 -8.77
C PHE A 169 -1.30 -3.49 -9.85
N SER A 170 -0.06 -3.93 -9.65
CA SER A 170 1.02 -3.75 -10.61
C SER A 170 2.00 -4.93 -10.54
N THR A 171 2.48 -5.35 -11.70
CA THR A 171 3.52 -6.39 -11.86
C THR A 171 4.92 -5.81 -12.02
N LYS A 172 5.07 -4.48 -11.91
CA LYS A 172 6.33 -3.77 -12.14
C LYS A 172 7.11 -3.48 -10.86
N THR A 173 6.75 -4.12 -9.75
CA THR A 173 7.50 -3.95 -8.50
C THR A 173 8.88 -4.57 -8.63
N PRO A 174 9.97 -3.81 -8.41
CA PRO A 174 11.33 -4.35 -8.38
C PRO A 174 11.48 -5.38 -7.27
N LYS A 175 12.11 -6.50 -7.60
CA LYS A 175 12.39 -7.62 -6.69
C LYS A 175 13.78 -8.15 -6.95
N VAL A 176 14.38 -8.74 -5.94
CA VAL A 176 15.62 -9.51 -6.07
C VAL A 176 15.27 -11.00 -6.12
N TYR A 177 15.67 -11.66 -7.18
CA TYR A 177 15.59 -13.10 -7.29
C TYR A 177 16.89 -13.71 -6.78
N ALA A 178 16.79 -14.63 -5.82
CA ALA A 178 17.91 -15.43 -5.32
C ALA A 178 17.84 -16.83 -5.92
N ASP A 179 18.79 -17.17 -6.77
CA ASP A 179 18.95 -18.50 -7.34
C ASP A 179 19.98 -19.28 -6.53
N ILE A 180 19.53 -20.29 -5.79
CA ILE A 180 20.37 -21.05 -4.86
C ILE A 180 20.91 -22.28 -5.56
N ASP A 181 22.24 -22.35 -5.69
CA ASP A 181 22.95 -23.53 -6.15
C ASP A 181 23.02 -24.58 -5.01
N ARG A 182 22.05 -25.48 -5.03
CA ARG A 182 21.91 -26.52 -4.00
C ARG A 182 23.11 -27.49 -3.99
N VAL A 183 23.70 -27.77 -5.14
CA VAL A 183 24.87 -28.66 -5.25
C VAL A 183 26.07 -28.00 -4.59
N ARG A 184 26.32 -26.73 -4.87
CA ARG A 184 27.38 -25.95 -4.22
C ARG A 184 27.18 -25.80 -2.71
N ALA A 185 25.93 -25.54 -2.29
CA ALA A 185 25.59 -25.45 -0.88
C ALA A 185 25.96 -26.76 -0.16
N GLU A 186 25.59 -27.91 -0.71
CA GLU A 186 25.91 -29.23 -0.16
C GLU A 186 27.43 -29.48 -0.11
N MET A 187 28.14 -29.16 -1.19
CA MET A 187 29.62 -29.30 -1.24
C MET A 187 30.33 -28.45 -0.18
N LEU A 188 29.80 -27.28 0.15
CA LEU A 188 30.33 -26.37 1.19
C LEU A 188 29.81 -26.71 2.59
N GLY A 189 28.93 -27.71 2.71
CA GLY A 189 28.28 -28.10 3.96
C GLY A 189 27.32 -27.04 4.49
N VAL A 190 26.71 -26.24 3.60
CA VAL A 190 25.70 -25.21 3.92
C VAL A 190 24.32 -25.81 3.70
N ASN A 191 23.49 -25.79 4.74
CA ASN A 191 22.09 -26.19 4.60
C ASN A 191 21.30 -25.10 3.86
N THR A 192 20.43 -25.48 2.94
CA THR A 192 19.57 -24.57 2.20
C THR A 192 18.68 -23.73 3.13
N ASP A 193 18.19 -24.32 4.21
CA ASP A 193 17.37 -23.63 5.21
C ASP A 193 18.15 -22.52 5.93
N ASP A 194 19.45 -22.71 6.16
CA ASP A 194 20.32 -21.69 6.75
C ASP A 194 20.53 -20.52 5.79
N VAL A 195 20.55 -20.77 4.47
CA VAL A 195 20.58 -19.70 3.44
C VAL A 195 19.30 -18.87 3.51
N PHE A 196 18.14 -19.52 3.53
CA PHE A 196 16.85 -18.81 3.63
C PHE A 196 16.71 -18.05 4.93
N SER A 197 17.05 -18.67 6.07
CA SER A 197 17.03 -17.99 7.37
C SER A 197 17.97 -16.78 7.41
N THR A 198 19.13 -16.89 6.78
CA THR A 198 20.07 -15.76 6.65
C THR A 198 19.45 -14.63 5.87
N LEU A 199 18.85 -14.90 4.71
CA LEU A 199 18.14 -13.89 3.90
C LEU A 199 16.95 -13.28 4.67
N GLU A 200 16.18 -14.10 5.36
CA GLU A 200 15.04 -13.65 6.18
C GLU A 200 15.49 -12.67 7.27
N VAL A 201 16.48 -13.06 8.09
CA VAL A 201 16.96 -12.24 9.20
C VAL A 201 17.56 -10.92 8.71
N TYR A 202 18.46 -10.99 7.73
CA TYR A 202 19.19 -9.81 7.27
C TYR A 202 18.34 -8.87 6.42
N LEU A 203 17.47 -9.39 5.55
CA LEU A 203 16.68 -8.57 4.62
C LEU A 203 15.24 -8.34 5.10
N GLY A 204 14.59 -9.39 5.65
CA GLY A 204 13.19 -9.37 6.05
C GLY A 204 12.93 -8.87 7.47
N SER A 205 13.94 -8.84 8.31
CA SER A 205 13.89 -8.67 9.76
C SER A 205 13.25 -9.85 10.52
N GLN A 206 13.89 -10.22 11.61
CA GLN A 206 13.40 -11.24 12.52
C GLN A 206 12.92 -10.62 13.83
N TYR A 207 11.74 -11.04 14.27
CA TYR A 207 11.27 -10.76 15.61
C TYR A 207 12.12 -11.54 16.62
N VAL A 208 12.67 -10.80 17.60
CA VAL A 208 13.51 -11.38 18.66
C VAL A 208 12.74 -11.51 19.96
N ASN A 209 12.12 -10.42 20.41
CA ASN A 209 11.37 -10.37 21.67
C ASN A 209 10.56 -9.07 21.77
N ASP A 210 9.75 -8.97 22.84
CA ASP A 210 9.10 -7.74 23.25
C ASP A 210 9.68 -7.24 24.58
N PHE A 211 9.62 -5.91 24.79
CA PHE A 211 9.88 -5.31 26.08
C PHE A 211 8.85 -4.24 26.43
N ASN A 212 8.59 -4.08 27.73
CA ASN A 212 7.65 -3.08 28.22
C ASN A 212 8.41 -1.82 28.67
N PHE A 213 7.99 -0.68 28.14
CA PHE A 213 8.56 0.62 28.50
C PHE A 213 7.48 1.70 28.51
N LEU A 214 7.40 2.49 29.58
CA LEU A 214 6.41 3.56 29.77
C LEU A 214 4.95 3.12 29.51
N GLY A 215 4.56 1.93 29.99
CA GLY A 215 3.21 1.40 29.86
C GLY A 215 2.84 0.90 28.46
N ARG A 216 3.82 0.76 27.55
CA ARG A 216 3.64 0.20 26.20
C ARG A 216 4.57 -0.97 25.97
N THR A 217 4.12 -1.92 25.18
CA THR A 217 4.93 -3.05 24.71
C THR A 217 5.58 -2.70 23.38
N TYR A 218 6.90 -2.82 23.31
CA TYR A 218 7.71 -2.57 22.11
C TYR A 218 8.28 -3.87 21.60
N ARG A 219 8.27 -4.03 20.27
CA ARG A 219 8.88 -5.14 19.56
C ARG A 219 10.38 -4.89 19.35
N VAL A 220 11.18 -5.91 19.63
CA VAL A 220 12.59 -5.96 19.24
C VAL A 220 12.70 -6.78 17.96
N THR A 221 13.20 -6.17 16.91
CA THR A 221 13.48 -6.84 15.63
C THR A 221 14.96 -6.71 15.27
N ALA A 222 15.54 -7.78 14.73
CA ALA A 222 16.90 -7.77 14.20
C ALA A 222 16.88 -7.74 12.67
N GLN A 223 17.70 -6.87 12.08
CA GLN A 223 17.85 -6.73 10.63
C GLN A 223 19.27 -6.23 10.32
N ALA A 224 19.78 -6.50 9.11
CA ALA A 224 21.02 -5.88 8.66
C ALA A 224 20.85 -4.36 8.53
N ASP A 225 21.90 -3.61 8.89
CA ASP A 225 21.92 -2.17 8.64
C ASP A 225 21.87 -1.87 7.13
N GLY A 226 21.39 -0.68 6.76
CA GLY A 226 21.16 -0.26 5.38
C GLY A 226 22.34 -0.53 4.45
N ASN A 227 23.56 -0.24 4.91
CA ASN A 227 24.79 -0.43 4.13
C ASN A 227 25.07 -1.88 3.68
N PHE A 228 24.50 -2.86 4.38
CA PHE A 228 24.67 -4.29 4.04
C PHE A 228 23.59 -4.87 3.15
N ARG A 229 22.61 -4.07 2.71
CA ARG A 229 21.47 -4.48 1.88
C ARG A 229 21.09 -3.50 0.78
N GLN A 230 22.02 -2.60 0.39
CA GLN A 230 21.77 -1.54 -0.59
C GLN A 230 21.76 -2.06 -2.03
N ASP A 231 22.56 -3.09 -2.32
CA ASP A 231 22.74 -3.63 -3.66
C ASP A 231 22.96 -5.14 -3.65
N LEU A 232 22.94 -5.76 -4.82
CA LEU A 232 23.11 -7.21 -4.97
C LEU A 232 24.47 -7.70 -4.51
N HIS A 233 25.51 -6.87 -4.63
CA HIS A 233 26.86 -7.21 -4.17
C HIS A 233 26.90 -7.28 -2.64
N ALA A 234 26.36 -6.29 -1.95
CA ALA A 234 26.28 -6.28 -0.49
C ALA A 234 25.48 -7.48 0.05
N ILE A 235 24.35 -7.83 -0.60
CA ILE A 235 23.58 -9.05 -0.27
C ILE A 235 24.43 -10.30 -0.44
N GLY A 236 25.21 -10.41 -1.51
CA GLY A 236 26.10 -11.54 -1.76
C GLY A 236 27.20 -11.70 -0.72
N GLN A 237 27.61 -10.59 -0.04
CA GLN A 237 28.65 -10.62 1.02
C GLN A 237 28.09 -11.02 2.40
N LEU A 238 26.78 -11.06 2.58
CA LEU A 238 26.16 -11.62 3.79
C LEU A 238 26.61 -13.08 3.98
N LYS A 239 26.74 -13.51 5.21
CA LYS A 239 27.32 -14.81 5.51
C LYS A 239 26.33 -15.71 6.22
N THR A 240 26.26 -16.95 5.78
CA THR A 240 25.61 -18.07 6.47
C THR A 240 26.65 -18.98 7.11
N ARG A 241 26.22 -19.87 8.00
CA ARG A 241 27.12 -20.80 8.70
C ARG A 241 27.01 -22.20 8.10
N ASN A 242 28.13 -22.86 7.85
CA ASN A 242 28.15 -24.24 7.42
C ASN A 242 28.12 -25.21 8.63
N ALA A 243 27.97 -26.52 8.35
CA ALA A 243 27.94 -27.58 9.36
C ALA A 243 29.20 -27.66 10.24
N LYS A 244 30.33 -27.10 9.79
CA LYS A 244 31.57 -27.02 10.56
C LYS A 244 31.70 -25.70 11.37
N GLY A 245 30.67 -24.87 11.36
CA GLY A 245 30.65 -23.55 12.05
C GLY A 245 31.39 -22.43 11.31
N GLN A 246 31.86 -22.65 10.08
CA GLN A 246 32.57 -21.65 9.30
C GLN A 246 31.58 -20.73 8.59
N MET A 247 31.95 -19.44 8.45
CA MET A 247 31.13 -18.43 7.79
C MET A 247 31.37 -18.46 6.27
N VAL A 248 30.32 -18.71 5.48
CA VAL A 248 30.32 -18.82 4.02
C VAL A 248 29.53 -17.64 3.44
N PRO A 249 30.12 -16.82 2.53
CA PRO A 249 29.37 -15.77 1.85
C PRO A 249 28.22 -16.35 1.01
N LEU A 250 27.08 -15.66 0.98
CA LEU A 250 25.92 -16.08 0.20
C LEU A 250 26.23 -16.20 -1.30
N SER A 251 27.10 -15.33 -1.85
CA SER A 251 27.56 -15.38 -3.24
C SER A 251 28.29 -16.67 -3.61
N SER A 252 28.75 -17.47 -2.62
CA SER A 252 29.37 -18.79 -2.87
C SER A 252 28.34 -19.87 -3.14
N VAL A 253 27.07 -19.68 -2.73
CA VAL A 253 26.00 -20.68 -2.81
C VAL A 253 24.74 -20.15 -3.50
N ALA A 254 24.70 -18.86 -3.87
CA ALA A 254 23.57 -18.26 -4.54
C ALA A 254 24.00 -17.16 -5.51
N SER A 255 23.21 -16.95 -6.56
CA SER A 255 23.32 -15.79 -7.44
C SER A 255 22.10 -14.90 -7.28
N PHE A 256 22.31 -13.59 -7.39
CA PHE A 256 21.26 -12.58 -7.20
C PHE A 256 21.07 -11.78 -8.48
N ARG A 257 19.82 -11.53 -8.87
CA ARG A 257 19.49 -10.71 -10.04
C ARG A 257 18.21 -9.90 -9.82
N ASP A 258 18.17 -8.74 -10.42
CA ASP A 258 16.95 -7.92 -10.43
C ASP A 258 15.91 -8.52 -11.35
N ILE A 259 14.68 -8.59 -10.87
CA ILE A 259 13.48 -8.94 -11.62
C ILE A 259 12.35 -7.95 -11.30
N THR A 260 11.25 -8.04 -12.02
CA THR A 260 10.00 -7.36 -11.66
C THR A 260 8.90 -8.39 -11.45
N GLY A 261 7.93 -8.04 -10.63
CA GLY A 261 6.78 -8.89 -10.35
C GLY A 261 5.73 -8.19 -9.51
N PRO A 262 4.56 -8.81 -9.29
CA PRO A 262 3.55 -8.24 -8.43
C PRO A 262 4.08 -8.14 -6.99
N TYR A 263 3.77 -7.02 -6.32
CA TYR A 263 4.13 -6.86 -4.90
C TYR A 263 3.46 -7.95 -4.05
N ARG A 264 2.20 -8.20 -4.32
CA ARG A 264 1.37 -9.22 -3.68
C ARG A 264 0.49 -9.90 -4.72
N VAL A 265 0.28 -11.19 -4.58
CA VAL A 265 -0.74 -11.97 -5.28
C VAL A 265 -1.78 -12.39 -4.25
N GLU A 266 -2.99 -11.88 -4.37
CA GLU A 266 -4.10 -12.25 -3.50
C GLU A 266 -4.84 -13.45 -4.10
N HIS A 267 -5.17 -14.41 -3.27
CA HIS A 267 -5.97 -15.56 -3.66
C HIS A 267 -7.36 -15.41 -3.03
N PHE A 268 -8.39 -15.45 -3.87
CA PHE A 268 -9.79 -15.48 -3.45
C PHE A 268 -10.34 -16.86 -3.78
N ASN A 269 -10.83 -17.57 -2.76
CA ASN A 269 -11.46 -18.90 -2.92
C ASN A 269 -12.98 -18.77 -2.98
#